data_334152713f480711f8304fa0f85582fa
#
_entry.id   334152713f480711f8304fa0f85582fa
#
_cell.length_a   1.000
_cell.length_b   1.000
_cell.length_c   1.000
_cell.angle_alpha   90.00
_cell.angle_beta   90.00
_cell.angle_gamma   90.00
#
_symmetry.space_group_name_H-M   'P 1'
#
loop_
_entity.id
_entity.type
_entity.pdbx_description
1 polymer ?
#
loop_
_entity_poly.entity_id
_entity_poly.type
_entity_poly.pdbx_seq_one_letter_code
_entity_poly.pdbx_strand_id
1 'polypeptide(L)'
;MRHFAILALWLLTTTAFAQKMKTVEGEYTYHAPENVTMEQAKRTALDRAMIQAIADEFGTIVSQSNATRVENQNGHSDIDFLSIGGSEVKGEWIETIGDPIYNIRYEGDILVVTVRVKGKAREIVTAAIDFQARILRNGTDDKFEDDDFRSGDDLYLSFQSPVAGYLAVYLVDADNQAYCLLPYRNQTEGIYQVNANQRYVFFNTREAPQPERPYVDEYVMTCSRSSEHNQIYVIFSPNSFAKATDNATDDLLPRELAYNDFQRWLTKCRKRDKDMNLRMVPITIEK
;
A
#
# COMPACT_ATOMS: atom_id res chain seq x y z
N MET A 1 47.15 19.17 47.58
CA MET A 1 47.14 18.88 46.12
C MET A 1 45.72 18.50 45.79
N ARG A 2 45.03 19.42 45.12
CA ARG A 2 43.56 19.28 44.78
C ARG A 2 43.47 18.76 43.35
N HIS A 3 42.91 17.57 43.18
CA HIS A 3 42.62 17.04 41.86
C HIS A 3 41.27 17.63 41.34
N PHE A 4 41.34 18.43 40.29
CA PHE A 4 40.19 18.86 39.49
C PHE A 4 39.84 17.74 38.50
N ALA A 5 38.68 17.10 38.70
CA ALA A 5 38.09 16.21 37.71
C ALA A 5 37.23 17.04 36.78
N ILE A 6 37.66 17.17 35.53
CA ILE A 6 36.89 17.80 34.45
C ILE A 6 35.91 16.75 33.91
N LEU A 7 34.63 16.88 34.22
CA LEU A 7 33.56 16.08 33.68
C LEU A 7 33.16 16.67 32.31
N ALA A 8 33.67 16.06 31.22
CA ALA A 8 33.27 16.44 29.87
C ALA A 8 31.86 15.87 29.59
N LEU A 9 30.85 16.75 29.65
CA LEU A 9 29.47 16.45 29.30
C LEU A 9 29.35 16.44 27.76
N TRP A 10 29.33 15.27 27.15
CA TRP A 10 29.02 15.10 25.73
C TRP A 10 27.52 15.34 25.53
N LEU A 11 27.18 16.53 25.06
CA LEU A 11 25.83 16.79 24.49
C LEU A 11 25.72 16.07 23.14
N LEU A 12 25.08 14.93 23.15
CA LEU A 12 24.57 14.29 21.93
C LEU A 12 23.40 15.17 21.43
N THR A 13 23.70 16.08 20.51
CA THR A 13 22.67 16.77 19.74
C THR A 13 22.09 15.78 18.72
N THR A 14 20.99 15.12 19.09
CA THR A 14 20.13 14.44 18.13
C THR A 14 19.50 15.50 17.25
N THR A 15 20.03 15.66 16.03
CA THR A 15 19.35 16.44 14.98
C THR A 15 18.09 15.66 14.59
N ALA A 16 16.98 15.96 15.24
CA ALA A 16 15.68 15.56 14.76
C ALA A 16 15.47 16.26 13.42
N PHE A 17 15.55 15.52 12.31
CA PHE A 17 15.10 15.98 11.01
C PHE A 17 13.58 16.21 11.11
N ALA A 18 13.19 17.44 11.50
CA ALA A 18 11.82 17.85 11.40
C ALA A 18 11.47 17.88 9.90
N GLN A 19 10.66 16.92 9.45
CA GLN A 19 10.14 16.94 8.09
C GLN A 19 9.42 18.27 7.85
N LYS A 20 9.87 19.00 6.83
CA LYS A 20 9.36 20.34 6.53
C LYS A 20 7.91 20.23 6.04
N MET A 21 6.97 20.74 6.84
CA MET A 21 5.60 20.92 6.41
C MET A 21 5.52 22.06 5.40
N LYS A 22 4.76 21.86 4.34
CA LYS A 22 4.46 22.88 3.33
C LYS A 22 2.98 23.20 3.34
N THR A 23 2.67 24.46 3.05
CA THR A 23 1.29 24.87 2.79
C THR A 23 1.00 24.60 1.32
N VAL A 24 -0.06 23.85 1.07
CA VAL A 24 -0.51 23.45 -0.27
C VAL A 24 -1.94 23.90 -0.50
N GLU A 25 -2.29 24.15 -1.75
CA GLU A 25 -3.63 24.51 -2.18
C GLU A 25 -4.03 23.61 -3.33
N GLY A 26 -5.27 23.09 -3.28
CA GLY A 26 -5.83 22.24 -4.31
C GLY A 26 -7.19 22.73 -4.78
N GLU A 27 -7.48 22.50 -6.04
CA GLU A 27 -8.79 22.73 -6.65
C GLU A 27 -9.17 21.51 -7.49
N TYR A 28 -10.40 21.04 -7.36
CA TYR A 28 -10.89 19.94 -8.17
C TYR A 28 -12.38 20.14 -8.52
N THR A 29 -12.72 19.82 -9.77
CA THR A 29 -14.11 19.80 -10.24
C THR A 29 -14.56 18.38 -10.45
N TYR A 30 -15.56 17.96 -9.69
CA TYR A 30 -16.15 16.63 -9.75
C TYR A 30 -17.50 16.67 -10.44
N HIS A 31 -17.67 15.85 -11.47
CA HIS A 31 -18.95 15.61 -12.16
C HIS A 31 -19.54 14.34 -11.56
N ALA A 32 -20.57 14.53 -10.73
CA ALA A 32 -21.14 13.41 -9.98
C ALA A 32 -22.03 12.55 -10.87
N PRO A 33 -21.89 11.20 -10.83
CA PRO A 33 -22.85 10.28 -11.45
C PRO A 33 -24.26 10.45 -10.84
N GLU A 34 -25.28 10.02 -11.57
CA GLU A 34 -26.71 10.18 -11.18
C GLU A 34 -27.06 9.63 -9.78
N ASN A 35 -26.35 8.62 -9.31
CA ASN A 35 -26.63 7.94 -8.03
C ASN A 35 -25.86 8.51 -6.83
N VAL A 36 -25.16 9.64 -6.98
CA VAL A 36 -24.32 10.22 -5.94
C VAL A 36 -25.05 11.38 -5.26
N THR A 37 -25.12 11.34 -3.93
CA THR A 37 -25.69 12.44 -3.15
C THR A 37 -24.78 13.67 -3.18
N MET A 38 -25.35 14.86 -2.93
CA MET A 38 -24.55 16.10 -2.86
C MET A 38 -23.44 16.03 -1.80
N GLU A 39 -23.70 15.38 -0.67
CA GLU A 39 -22.70 15.21 0.39
C GLU A 39 -21.55 14.31 -0.05
N GLN A 40 -21.85 13.20 -0.69
CA GLN A 40 -20.87 12.31 -1.28
C GLN A 40 -20.08 13.02 -2.39
N ALA A 41 -20.74 13.80 -3.25
CA ALA A 41 -20.08 14.57 -4.29
C ALA A 41 -19.11 15.62 -3.72
N LYS A 42 -19.50 16.33 -2.66
CA LYS A 42 -18.61 17.27 -1.95
C LYS A 42 -17.40 16.58 -1.35
N ARG A 43 -17.61 15.44 -0.69
CA ARG A 43 -16.51 14.65 -0.08
C ARG A 43 -15.55 14.19 -1.15
N THR A 44 -16.03 13.58 -2.22
CA THR A 44 -15.22 13.13 -3.34
C THR A 44 -14.41 14.27 -3.98
N ALA A 45 -15.05 15.41 -4.22
CA ALA A 45 -14.36 16.59 -4.75
C ALA A 45 -13.23 17.06 -3.83
N LEU A 46 -13.48 17.12 -2.51
CA LEU A 46 -12.50 17.54 -1.51
C LEU A 46 -11.31 16.59 -1.46
N ASP A 47 -11.56 15.29 -1.39
CA ASP A 47 -10.52 14.27 -1.35
C ASP A 47 -9.63 14.34 -2.60
N ARG A 48 -10.23 14.51 -3.78
CA ARG A 48 -9.49 14.69 -5.05
C ARG A 48 -8.66 15.97 -5.08
N ALA A 49 -9.19 17.08 -4.57
CA ALA A 49 -8.46 18.34 -4.47
C ALA A 49 -7.23 18.21 -3.54
N MET A 50 -7.37 17.53 -2.41
CA MET A 50 -6.27 17.26 -1.48
C MET A 50 -5.18 16.39 -2.12
N ILE A 51 -5.57 15.30 -2.79
CA ILE A 51 -4.65 14.41 -3.49
C ILE A 51 -3.90 15.18 -4.60
N GLN A 52 -4.62 15.98 -5.39
CA GLN A 52 -4.01 16.79 -6.45
C GLN A 52 -2.98 17.77 -5.89
N ALA A 53 -3.31 18.48 -4.80
CA ALA A 53 -2.39 19.40 -4.15
C ALA A 53 -1.12 18.70 -3.63
N ILE A 54 -1.24 17.49 -3.10
CA ILE A 54 -0.10 16.68 -2.66
C ILE A 54 0.75 16.25 -3.86
N ALA A 55 0.12 15.78 -4.94
CA ALA A 55 0.81 15.36 -6.14
C ALA A 55 1.56 16.51 -6.82
N ASP A 56 0.97 17.69 -6.87
CA ASP A 56 1.57 18.90 -7.47
C ASP A 56 2.80 19.37 -6.67
N GLU A 57 2.77 19.22 -5.33
CA GLU A 57 3.87 19.69 -4.47
C GLU A 57 4.99 18.66 -4.32
N PHE A 58 4.66 17.36 -4.15
CA PHE A 58 5.63 16.32 -3.80
C PHE A 58 5.86 15.30 -4.92
N GLY A 59 5.03 15.34 -5.96
CA GLY A 59 5.07 14.38 -7.07
C GLY A 59 4.36 13.07 -6.77
N THR A 60 4.40 12.19 -7.77
CA THR A 60 3.82 10.84 -7.73
C THR A 60 4.89 9.80 -8.01
N ILE A 61 4.69 8.58 -7.49
CA ILE A 61 5.43 7.39 -7.91
C ILE A 61 4.56 6.73 -8.97
N VAL A 62 5.00 6.78 -10.23
CA VAL A 62 4.35 6.04 -11.30
C VAL A 62 4.76 4.57 -11.12
N SER A 63 3.86 3.72 -10.67
CA SER A 63 4.07 2.29 -10.81
C SER A 63 3.96 1.98 -12.31
N GLN A 64 4.97 1.34 -12.89
CA GLN A 64 5.00 1.01 -14.32
C GLN A 64 4.01 -0.12 -14.70
N SER A 65 3.05 -0.44 -13.88
CA SER A 65 1.95 -1.30 -14.27
C SER A 65 1.01 -0.49 -15.17
N ASN A 66 0.76 -0.99 -16.36
CA ASN A 66 -0.29 -0.50 -17.23
C ASN A 66 -1.55 -0.29 -16.42
N ALA A 67 -1.88 0.97 -16.16
CA ALA A 67 -3.02 1.34 -15.34
C ALA A 67 -4.28 0.80 -16.02
N THR A 68 -4.73 -0.35 -15.57
CA THR A 68 -6.08 -0.81 -15.88
C THR A 68 -6.99 0.24 -15.29
N ARG A 69 -7.68 0.94 -16.16
CA ARG A 69 -8.66 1.98 -15.86
C ARG A 69 -9.67 1.39 -14.88
N VAL A 70 -9.53 1.69 -13.59
CA VAL A 70 -10.55 1.35 -12.61
C VAL A 70 -11.72 2.28 -12.89
N GLU A 71 -12.67 1.82 -13.68
CA GLU A 71 -13.98 2.45 -13.76
C GLU A 71 -14.67 2.18 -12.43
N ASN A 72 -14.87 3.25 -11.64
CA ASN A 72 -15.70 3.23 -10.45
C ASN A 72 -17.15 2.88 -10.85
N GLN A 73 -17.51 1.61 -10.80
CA GLN A 73 -18.89 1.16 -11.08
C GLN A 73 -19.80 1.18 -9.86
N ASN A 74 -19.34 1.53 -8.67
CA ASN A 74 -20.19 1.61 -7.49
C ASN A 74 -19.81 2.82 -6.65
N GLY A 75 -20.60 3.88 -6.69
CA GLY A 75 -20.59 5.17 -6.00
C GLY A 75 -20.12 5.32 -4.54
N HIS A 76 -19.21 4.50 -4.09
CA HIS A 76 -18.48 4.63 -2.84
C HIS A 76 -17.01 4.94 -3.14
N SER A 77 -16.72 6.21 -3.28
CA SER A 77 -15.33 6.67 -3.27
C SER A 77 -14.90 6.99 -1.85
N ASP A 78 -14.55 5.96 -1.09
CA ASP A 78 -13.55 6.13 -0.05
C ASP A 78 -12.21 6.25 -0.77
N ILE A 79 -11.89 7.50 -1.14
CA ILE A 79 -10.72 7.78 -1.94
C ILE A 79 -9.50 7.56 -1.09
N ASP A 80 -8.69 6.66 -1.58
CA ASP A 80 -7.33 6.49 -1.20
C ASP A 80 -6.56 7.80 -1.33
N PHE A 81 -6.18 8.41 -0.21
CA PHE A 81 -5.31 9.58 -0.16
C PHE A 81 -3.90 9.32 -0.72
N LEU A 82 -3.68 8.18 -1.36
CA LEU A 82 -2.39 7.75 -1.84
C LEU A 82 -2.31 7.66 -3.36
N SER A 83 -3.42 7.74 -4.11
CA SER A 83 -3.31 7.53 -5.56
C SER A 83 -4.17 8.46 -6.41
N ILE A 84 -3.58 8.91 -7.52
CA ILE A 84 -4.27 9.54 -8.64
C ILE A 84 -4.04 8.65 -9.86
N GLY A 85 -5.13 8.08 -10.42
CA GLY A 85 -5.05 7.31 -11.66
C GLY A 85 -4.04 6.16 -11.65
N GLY A 86 -3.90 5.45 -10.52
CA GLY A 86 -2.94 4.35 -10.37
C GLY A 86 -1.53 4.76 -9.97
N SER A 87 -1.26 6.05 -9.76
CA SER A 87 0.03 6.56 -9.27
C SER A 87 -0.06 6.95 -7.80
N GLU A 88 0.87 6.48 -6.99
CA GLU A 88 0.95 6.81 -5.57
C GLU A 88 1.52 8.21 -5.35
N VAL A 89 0.89 9.05 -4.53
CA VAL A 89 1.39 10.37 -4.19
C VAL A 89 2.47 10.31 -3.11
N LYS A 90 3.53 11.12 -3.26
CA LYS A 90 4.67 11.18 -2.32
C LYS A 90 4.45 12.11 -1.14
N GLY A 91 3.23 12.24 -0.65
CA GLY A 91 2.93 13.13 0.46
C GLY A 91 1.71 12.72 1.25
N GLU A 92 1.55 13.33 2.42
CA GLU A 92 0.38 13.18 3.26
C GLU A 92 -0.22 14.53 3.63
N TRP A 93 -1.54 14.62 3.65
CA TRP A 93 -2.27 15.78 4.16
C TRP A 93 -2.30 15.74 5.68
N ILE A 94 -1.84 16.80 6.33
CA ILE A 94 -1.73 16.86 7.80
C ILE A 94 -2.94 17.55 8.42
N GLU A 95 -3.27 18.75 7.92
CA GLU A 95 -4.39 19.52 8.42
C GLU A 95 -4.94 20.46 7.34
N THR A 96 -6.23 20.72 7.39
CA THR A 96 -6.88 21.72 6.53
C THR A 96 -6.82 23.10 7.21
N ILE A 97 -6.48 24.14 6.45
CA ILE A 97 -6.42 25.52 6.89
C ILE A 97 -7.68 26.26 6.43
N GLY A 98 -8.53 26.62 7.39
CA GLY A 98 -9.84 27.22 7.08
C GLY A 98 -10.84 26.20 6.52
N ASP A 99 -11.99 26.70 6.10
CA ASP A 99 -13.04 25.86 5.53
C ASP A 99 -12.85 25.69 4.02
N PRO A 100 -13.08 24.49 3.46
CA PRO A 100 -13.08 24.30 2.02
C PRO A 100 -14.19 25.12 1.35
N ILE A 101 -13.87 25.76 0.22
CA ILE A 101 -14.79 26.58 -0.53
C ILE A 101 -15.41 25.77 -1.65
N TYR A 102 -16.72 25.57 -1.62
CA TYR A 102 -17.46 24.82 -2.62
C TYR A 102 -18.22 25.73 -3.57
N ASN A 103 -18.15 25.44 -4.88
CA ASN A 103 -19.03 25.95 -5.90
C ASN A 103 -19.83 24.77 -6.48
N ILE A 104 -21.16 24.81 -6.31
CA ILE A 104 -22.05 23.73 -6.68
C ILE A 104 -22.99 24.26 -7.77
N ARG A 105 -23.07 23.52 -8.89
CA ARG A 105 -23.94 23.85 -10.01
C ARG A 105 -24.45 22.58 -10.66
N TYR A 106 -25.49 22.73 -11.47
CA TYR A 106 -25.94 21.68 -12.36
C TYR A 106 -25.62 22.06 -13.81
N GLU A 107 -25.10 21.10 -14.55
CA GLU A 107 -24.89 21.19 -16.00
C GLU A 107 -25.82 20.15 -16.65
N GLY A 108 -26.99 20.59 -17.11
CA GLY A 108 -28.07 19.67 -17.40
C GLY A 108 -28.52 18.96 -16.13
N ASP A 109 -28.55 17.63 -16.18
CA ASP A 109 -28.93 16.78 -15.03
C ASP A 109 -27.72 16.35 -14.19
N ILE A 110 -26.51 16.79 -14.55
CA ILE A 110 -25.27 16.40 -13.86
C ILE A 110 -24.96 17.39 -12.74
N LEU A 111 -24.84 16.87 -11.51
CA LEU A 111 -24.33 17.64 -10.36
C LEU A 111 -22.81 17.86 -10.50
N VAL A 112 -22.39 19.13 -10.56
CA VAL A 112 -20.98 19.51 -10.66
C VAL A 112 -20.56 20.24 -9.40
N VAL A 113 -19.54 19.71 -8.73
CA VAL A 113 -18.98 20.26 -7.49
C VAL A 113 -17.52 20.65 -7.73
N THR A 114 -17.23 21.95 -7.68
CA THR A 114 -15.86 22.46 -7.65
C THR A 114 -15.50 22.82 -6.22
N VAL A 115 -14.36 22.37 -5.73
CA VAL A 115 -13.86 22.70 -4.40
C VAL A 115 -12.47 23.27 -4.46
N ARG A 116 -12.20 24.27 -3.62
CA ARG A 116 -10.87 24.77 -3.29
C ARG A 116 -10.56 24.48 -1.83
N VAL A 117 -9.38 23.94 -1.59
CA VAL A 117 -8.92 23.61 -0.25
C VAL A 117 -7.48 24.05 -0.05
N LYS A 118 -7.17 24.51 1.14
CA LYS A 118 -5.83 24.87 1.58
C LYS A 118 -5.47 24.06 2.81
N GLY A 119 -4.24 23.60 2.92
CA GLY A 119 -3.81 22.80 4.08
C GLY A 119 -2.31 22.74 4.24
N LYS A 120 -1.89 22.04 5.27
CA LYS A 120 -0.49 21.64 5.45
C LYS A 120 -0.33 20.20 5.03
N ALA A 121 0.71 19.96 4.25
CA ALA A 121 1.12 18.64 3.82
C ALA A 121 2.63 18.47 4.06
N ARG A 122 3.08 17.24 4.13
CA ARG A 122 4.51 16.90 4.20
C ARG A 122 4.83 15.78 3.24
N GLU A 123 6.07 15.79 2.77
CA GLU A 123 6.59 14.69 1.97
C GLU A 123 6.69 13.41 2.80
N ILE A 124 6.24 12.30 2.24
CA ILE A 124 6.51 10.96 2.77
C ILE A 124 7.91 10.58 2.27
N VAL A 125 8.91 10.86 3.09
CA VAL A 125 10.26 10.34 2.87
C VAL A 125 10.27 8.91 3.43
N THR A 126 10.06 7.93 2.59
CA THR A 126 10.33 6.54 2.94
C THR A 126 11.82 6.38 3.09
N ALA A 127 12.28 5.90 4.23
CA ALA A 127 13.64 5.41 4.35
C ALA A 127 13.79 4.32 3.28
N ALA A 128 14.68 4.55 2.33
CA ALA A 128 14.86 3.62 1.21
C ALA A 128 15.61 2.37 1.71
N ILE A 129 14.90 1.46 2.38
CA ILE A 129 15.40 0.11 2.63
C ILE A 129 15.26 -0.63 1.31
N ASP A 130 16.37 -0.79 0.62
CA ASP A 130 16.40 -1.49 -0.66
C ASP A 130 16.31 -3.01 -0.42
N PHE A 131 15.09 -3.49 -0.19
CA PHE A 131 14.82 -4.92 -0.12
C PHE A 131 14.53 -5.48 -1.52
N GLN A 132 14.89 -6.73 -1.71
CA GLN A 132 14.61 -7.49 -2.93
C GLN A 132 13.33 -8.31 -2.71
N ALA A 133 12.39 -8.19 -3.62
CA ALA A 133 11.19 -9.02 -3.68
C ALA A 133 10.95 -9.39 -5.14
N ARG A 134 10.92 -10.69 -5.44
CA ARG A 134 10.70 -11.23 -6.79
C ARG A 134 9.58 -12.23 -6.75
N ILE A 135 8.64 -12.06 -7.65
CA ILE A 135 7.56 -13.01 -7.86
C ILE A 135 8.10 -14.09 -8.80
N LEU A 136 7.94 -15.34 -8.39
CA LEU A 136 8.49 -16.49 -9.12
C LEU A 136 7.36 -17.41 -9.54
N ARG A 137 7.44 -17.93 -10.77
CA ARG A 137 6.48 -18.85 -11.39
C ARG A 137 7.07 -20.25 -11.53
N ASN A 138 6.39 -21.25 -10.98
CA ASN A 138 6.70 -22.70 -11.15
C ASN A 138 8.12 -23.11 -10.70
N GLY A 139 8.80 -22.27 -9.90
CA GLY A 139 10.13 -22.60 -9.41
C GLY A 139 10.61 -21.62 -8.36
N THR A 140 11.63 -22.01 -7.55
CA THR A 140 12.09 -21.27 -6.38
C THR A 140 13.40 -20.50 -6.59
N ASP A 141 14.07 -20.73 -7.72
CA ASP A 141 15.27 -19.96 -8.10
C ASP A 141 14.88 -18.61 -8.71
N ASP A 142 15.71 -17.59 -8.53
CA ASP A 142 15.48 -16.24 -9.05
C ASP A 142 15.36 -16.18 -10.60
N LYS A 143 15.85 -17.17 -11.32
CA LYS A 143 15.66 -17.31 -12.79
C LYS A 143 14.21 -17.55 -13.22
N PHE A 144 13.35 -17.92 -12.28
CA PHE A 144 11.91 -18.10 -12.48
C PHE A 144 11.10 -16.84 -12.18
N GLU A 145 11.77 -15.68 -12.01
CA GLU A 145 11.10 -14.40 -11.90
C GLU A 145 10.25 -14.13 -13.15
N ASP A 146 8.96 -13.98 -12.94
CA ASP A 146 7.98 -13.77 -14.03
C ASP A 146 6.76 -13.04 -13.45
N ASP A 147 6.13 -12.19 -14.26
CA ASP A 147 4.88 -11.48 -13.97
C ASP A 147 3.70 -11.98 -14.82
N ASP A 148 3.97 -12.87 -15.79
CA ASP A 148 2.97 -13.50 -16.61
C ASP A 148 2.75 -14.96 -16.17
N PHE A 149 1.57 -15.24 -15.63
CA PHE A 149 1.13 -16.54 -15.16
C PHE A 149 0.09 -17.16 -16.08
N ARG A 150 -0.03 -18.48 -16.01
CA ARG A 150 -1.16 -19.23 -16.56
C ARG A 150 -1.98 -19.85 -15.44
N SER A 151 -3.25 -20.07 -15.71
CA SER A 151 -4.11 -20.80 -14.78
C SER A 151 -3.53 -22.20 -14.53
N GLY A 152 -3.21 -22.49 -13.26
CA GLY A 152 -2.54 -23.70 -12.82
C GLY A 152 -1.07 -23.53 -12.45
N ASP A 153 -0.48 -22.34 -12.64
CA ASP A 153 0.90 -22.06 -12.26
C ASP A 153 1.03 -21.84 -10.76
N ASP A 154 2.14 -22.34 -10.20
CA ASP A 154 2.50 -22.13 -8.79
C ASP A 154 3.11 -20.72 -8.59
N LEU A 155 2.69 -20.06 -7.52
CA LEU A 155 3.19 -18.76 -7.09
C LEU A 155 4.19 -18.91 -5.95
N TYR A 156 5.37 -18.30 -6.11
CA TYR A 156 6.36 -18.16 -5.02
C TYR A 156 6.84 -16.72 -4.91
N LEU A 157 7.37 -16.36 -3.73
CA LEU A 157 8.01 -15.08 -3.47
C LEU A 157 9.42 -15.29 -2.93
N SER A 158 10.44 -14.82 -3.67
CA SER A 158 11.80 -14.66 -3.16
C SER A 158 11.91 -13.29 -2.50
N PHE A 159 12.33 -13.26 -1.23
CA PHE A 159 12.49 -12.04 -0.46
C PHE A 159 13.82 -11.98 0.26
N GLN A 160 14.47 -10.81 0.26
CA GLN A 160 15.67 -10.53 1.05
C GLN A 160 15.72 -9.05 1.42
N SER A 161 16.05 -8.76 2.69
CA SER A 161 16.24 -7.38 3.18
C SER A 161 17.62 -7.22 3.82
N PRO A 162 18.28 -6.08 3.67
CA PRO A 162 19.55 -5.79 4.34
C PRO A 162 19.39 -5.62 5.86
N VAL A 163 18.19 -5.40 6.35
CA VAL A 163 17.86 -5.25 7.77
C VAL A 163 16.80 -6.25 8.20
N ALA A 164 16.82 -6.66 9.47
CA ALA A 164 15.76 -7.47 10.04
C ALA A 164 14.46 -6.65 10.14
N GLY A 165 13.32 -7.34 10.10
CA GLY A 165 12.03 -6.65 10.18
C GLY A 165 10.84 -7.58 10.03
N TYR A 166 9.73 -7.03 9.56
CA TYR A 166 8.43 -7.65 9.50
C TYR A 166 7.87 -7.53 8.09
N LEU A 167 7.32 -8.62 7.60
CA LEU A 167 6.86 -8.76 6.21
C LEU A 167 5.38 -9.16 6.17
N ALA A 168 4.61 -8.47 5.35
CA ALA A 168 3.25 -8.87 4.96
C ALA A 168 3.14 -8.88 3.44
N VAL A 169 2.34 -9.80 2.91
CA VAL A 169 2.09 -9.93 1.48
C VAL A 169 0.59 -10.04 1.23
N TYR A 170 0.09 -9.22 0.32
CA TYR A 170 -1.31 -9.24 -0.10
C TYR A 170 -1.37 -9.35 -1.62
N LEU A 171 -2.37 -10.06 -2.09
CA LEU A 171 -2.77 -10.04 -3.50
C LEU A 171 -4.06 -9.24 -3.61
N VAL A 172 -4.13 -8.33 -4.55
CA VAL A 172 -5.36 -7.63 -4.94
C VAL A 172 -5.72 -8.11 -6.33
N ASP A 173 -6.92 -8.67 -6.46
CA ASP A 173 -7.39 -9.23 -7.72
C ASP A 173 -8.06 -8.18 -8.63
N ALA A 174 -8.42 -8.62 -9.84
CA ALA A 174 -9.09 -7.80 -10.84
C ALA A 174 -10.49 -7.31 -10.42
N ASP A 175 -11.09 -7.92 -9.39
CA ASP A 175 -12.41 -7.56 -8.86
C ASP A 175 -12.31 -6.66 -7.62
N ASN A 176 -11.11 -6.14 -7.32
CA ASN A 176 -10.81 -5.30 -6.15
C ASN A 176 -11.08 -6.01 -4.81
N GLN A 177 -10.77 -7.31 -4.74
CA GLN A 177 -10.72 -8.04 -3.50
C GLN A 177 -9.27 -8.22 -3.08
N ALA A 178 -8.96 -7.97 -1.81
CA ALA A 178 -7.62 -8.17 -1.27
C ALA A 178 -7.55 -9.49 -0.49
N TYR A 179 -6.46 -10.23 -0.69
CA TYR A 179 -6.19 -11.53 -0.06
C TYR A 179 -4.87 -11.45 0.70
N CYS A 180 -4.89 -11.82 1.98
CA CYS A 180 -3.69 -11.90 2.80
C CYS A 180 -2.96 -13.22 2.50
N LEU A 181 -1.82 -13.15 1.81
CA LEU A 181 -0.99 -14.31 1.50
C LEU A 181 0.04 -14.60 2.61
N LEU A 182 0.58 -13.54 3.23
CA LEU A 182 1.50 -13.64 4.37
C LEU A 182 1.16 -12.51 5.36
N PRO A 183 1.07 -12.80 6.67
CA PRO A 183 1.34 -14.06 7.37
C PRO A 183 0.40 -15.20 6.94
N TYR A 184 0.87 -16.46 7.05
CA TYR A 184 0.09 -17.63 6.67
C TYR A 184 -1.20 -17.77 7.49
N ARG A 185 -2.19 -18.52 6.97
CA ARG A 185 -3.53 -18.65 7.60
C ARG A 185 -3.50 -19.06 9.07
N ASN A 186 -2.58 -19.94 9.42
CA ASN A 186 -2.42 -20.41 10.79
C ASN A 186 -1.71 -19.41 11.71
N GLN A 187 -1.15 -18.32 11.16
CA GLN A 187 -0.55 -17.22 11.91
C GLN A 187 -1.59 -16.13 12.12
N THR A 188 -2.48 -16.31 13.09
CA THR A 188 -3.58 -15.37 13.35
C THR A 188 -3.13 -14.10 14.02
N GLU A 189 -1.99 -14.12 14.71
CA GLU A 189 -1.42 -12.96 15.42
C GLU A 189 -0.06 -12.58 14.84
N GLY A 190 0.17 -11.26 14.78
CA GLY A 190 1.45 -10.72 14.35
C GLY A 190 1.63 -10.64 12.83
N ILE A 191 2.86 -10.43 12.44
CA ILE A 191 3.35 -10.32 11.06
C ILE A 191 4.58 -11.20 10.96
N TYR A 192 4.87 -11.75 9.77
CA TYR A 192 6.02 -12.63 9.56
C TYR A 192 7.34 -11.88 9.81
N GLN A 193 8.19 -12.43 10.69
CA GLN A 193 9.48 -11.83 11.02
C GLN A 193 10.58 -12.38 10.11
N VAL A 194 11.40 -11.48 9.56
CA VAL A 194 12.53 -11.82 8.70
C VAL A 194 13.84 -11.29 9.27
N ASN A 195 14.94 -12.04 9.07
CA ASN A 195 16.28 -11.66 9.49
C ASN A 195 17.00 -10.87 8.40
N ALA A 196 17.96 -10.05 8.83
CA ALA A 196 18.81 -9.29 7.92
C ALA A 196 19.66 -10.21 7.02
N ASN A 197 19.77 -9.86 5.74
CA ASN A 197 20.62 -10.53 4.74
C ASN A 197 20.28 -12.02 4.50
N GLN A 198 19.17 -12.51 5.02
CA GLN A 198 18.69 -13.86 4.78
C GLN A 198 17.72 -13.86 3.60
N ARG A 199 17.94 -14.77 2.63
CA ARG A 199 17.00 -15.04 1.54
C ARG A 199 15.90 -15.98 2.05
N TYR A 200 14.67 -15.62 1.79
CA TYR A 200 13.47 -16.40 2.06
C TYR A 200 12.80 -16.76 0.74
N VAL A 201 12.22 -17.95 0.68
CA VAL A 201 11.27 -18.34 -0.37
C VAL A 201 9.97 -18.70 0.28
N PHE A 202 8.96 -17.88 0.05
CA PHE A 202 7.61 -18.05 0.60
C PHE A 202 6.72 -18.85 -0.34
N PHE A 203 5.66 -19.41 0.22
CA PHE A 203 4.62 -20.20 -0.45
C PHE A 203 5.15 -21.54 -0.98
N ASN A 204 6.25 -22.05 -0.41
CA ASN A 204 6.82 -23.35 -0.74
C ASN A 204 7.18 -24.12 0.54
N THR A 205 6.47 -25.23 0.78
CA THR A 205 6.67 -26.08 1.98
C THR A 205 8.09 -26.67 2.04
N ARG A 206 8.72 -26.95 0.89
CA ARG A 206 10.06 -27.58 0.85
C ARG A 206 11.17 -26.63 1.24
N GLU A 207 11.03 -25.35 0.86
CA GLU A 207 11.99 -24.29 1.16
C GLU A 207 11.87 -23.76 2.59
N ALA A 208 10.70 -23.92 3.21
CA ALA A 208 10.48 -23.46 4.57
C ALA A 208 11.30 -24.23 5.60
N PRO A 209 11.75 -23.59 6.71
CA PRO A 209 12.35 -24.23 7.85
C PRO A 209 11.45 -25.36 8.37
N GLN A 210 12.06 -26.46 8.83
CA GLN A 210 11.33 -27.65 9.29
C GLN A 210 10.17 -27.35 10.26
N PRO A 211 10.31 -26.48 11.28
CA PRO A 211 9.23 -26.18 12.21
C PRO A 211 8.06 -25.42 11.58
N GLU A 212 8.29 -24.71 10.47
CA GLU A 212 7.30 -23.86 9.80
C GLU A 212 6.53 -24.59 8.71
N ARG A 213 7.06 -25.68 8.17
CA ARG A 213 6.49 -26.44 7.03
C ARG A 213 5.00 -26.77 7.17
N PRO A 214 4.49 -27.19 8.34
CA PRO A 214 3.07 -27.49 8.49
C PRO A 214 2.14 -26.28 8.38
N TYR A 215 2.71 -25.08 8.44
CA TYR A 215 1.96 -23.82 8.45
C TYR A 215 2.04 -23.06 7.14
N VAL A 216 2.86 -23.52 6.19
CA VAL A 216 3.05 -22.86 4.89
C VAL A 216 1.83 -23.05 4.02
N ASP A 217 1.25 -21.95 3.57
CA ASP A 217 0.24 -21.95 2.52
C ASP A 217 0.93 -21.90 1.15
N GLU A 218 0.56 -22.79 0.24
CA GLU A 218 1.00 -22.83 -1.15
C GLU A 218 -0.14 -22.31 -2.04
N TYR A 219 0.19 -21.52 -3.05
CA TYR A 219 -0.81 -20.87 -3.90
C TYR A 219 -0.63 -21.27 -5.35
N VAL A 220 -1.74 -21.65 -5.98
CA VAL A 220 -1.85 -21.89 -7.40
C VAL A 220 -2.68 -20.76 -8.01
N MET A 221 -2.15 -20.10 -9.02
CA MET A 221 -2.82 -19.00 -9.70
C MET A 221 -3.95 -19.55 -10.58
N THR A 222 -5.10 -18.90 -10.51
CA THR A 222 -6.28 -19.30 -11.29
C THR A 222 -6.87 -18.11 -12.01
N CYS A 223 -7.39 -18.32 -13.20
CA CYS A 223 -8.03 -17.30 -14.02
C CYS A 223 -9.42 -17.76 -14.46
N SER A 224 -10.45 -17.00 -14.13
CA SER A 224 -11.84 -17.27 -14.52
C SER A 224 -12.17 -16.69 -15.89
N ARG A 225 -11.47 -15.62 -16.28
CA ARG A 225 -11.61 -14.89 -17.55
C ARG A 225 -10.54 -15.34 -18.56
N SER A 226 -10.48 -14.72 -19.73
CA SER A 226 -9.40 -14.96 -20.69
C SER A 226 -8.04 -14.45 -20.18
N SER A 227 -8.07 -13.33 -19.44
CA SER A 227 -6.93 -12.74 -18.77
C SER A 227 -7.42 -11.92 -17.57
N GLU A 228 -6.66 -11.91 -16.49
CA GLU A 228 -6.89 -11.13 -15.28
C GLU A 228 -5.60 -10.43 -14.86
N HIS A 229 -5.73 -9.14 -14.47
CA HIS A 229 -4.62 -8.32 -13.99
C HIS A 229 -4.75 -8.16 -12.48
N ASN A 230 -3.80 -8.68 -11.75
CA ASN A 230 -3.74 -8.66 -10.31
C ASN A 230 -2.50 -7.92 -9.83
N GLN A 231 -2.44 -7.59 -8.55
CA GLN A 231 -1.32 -6.86 -7.95
C GLN A 231 -0.87 -7.55 -6.67
N ILE A 232 0.42 -7.81 -6.53
CA ILE A 232 1.01 -8.32 -5.30
C ILE A 232 1.67 -7.17 -4.55
N TYR A 233 1.20 -6.94 -3.33
CA TYR A 233 1.73 -5.93 -2.40
C TYR A 233 2.69 -6.61 -1.43
N VAL A 234 3.98 -6.28 -1.51
CA VAL A 234 5.02 -6.72 -0.57
C VAL A 234 5.31 -5.55 0.37
N ILE A 235 4.92 -5.70 1.63
CA ILE A 235 4.97 -4.66 2.66
C ILE A 235 5.99 -5.05 3.71
N PHE A 236 7.05 -4.26 3.83
CA PHE A 236 8.15 -4.52 4.76
C PHE A 236 8.39 -3.32 5.68
N SER A 237 8.66 -3.59 6.95
CA SER A 237 9.14 -2.58 7.90
C SER A 237 10.14 -3.17 8.88
N PRO A 238 11.19 -2.44 9.28
CA PRO A 238 12.03 -2.81 10.41
C PRO A 238 11.26 -2.77 11.75
N ASN A 239 10.13 -2.06 11.80
CA ASN A 239 9.27 -1.91 12.96
C ASN A 239 8.08 -2.86 12.90
N SER A 240 7.67 -3.38 14.05
CA SER A 240 6.48 -4.24 14.13
C SER A 240 5.22 -3.46 13.82
N PHE A 241 4.33 -4.05 13.04
CA PHE A 241 3.02 -3.51 12.71
C PHE A 241 1.94 -4.60 12.79
N ALA A 242 0.67 -4.20 12.93
CA ALA A 242 -0.44 -5.15 12.96
C ALA A 242 -0.91 -5.45 11.53
N LYS A 243 -1.23 -6.71 11.24
CA LYS A 243 -1.87 -7.08 9.97
C LYS A 243 -3.23 -6.39 9.81
N ALA A 244 -3.73 -6.33 8.59
CA ALA A 244 -5.11 -5.90 8.34
C ALA A 244 -6.10 -6.87 9.00
N THR A 245 -7.27 -6.33 9.40
CA THR A 245 -8.38 -7.17 9.83
C THR A 245 -8.98 -7.83 8.61
N ASP A 246 -8.94 -9.14 8.57
CA ASP A 246 -9.38 -9.98 7.47
C ASP A 246 -10.39 -11.04 7.94
N ASN A 247 -11.12 -11.60 7.01
CA ASN A 247 -12.09 -12.65 7.26
C ASN A 247 -11.60 -13.96 6.64
N ALA A 248 -11.63 -15.03 7.43
CA ALA A 248 -11.47 -16.38 6.91
C ALA A 248 -12.86 -16.87 6.46
N THR A 249 -13.09 -16.92 5.15
CA THR A 249 -14.36 -17.37 4.57
C THR A 249 -14.37 -18.86 4.30
N ASP A 250 -13.21 -19.44 4.04
CA ASP A 250 -13.00 -20.86 3.76
C ASP A 250 -11.63 -21.30 4.26
N ASP A 251 -11.50 -22.53 4.72
CA ASP A 251 -10.23 -23.12 5.17
C ASP A 251 -9.24 -23.35 4.01
N LEU A 252 -9.71 -23.31 2.77
CA LEU A 252 -8.90 -23.52 1.56
C LEU A 252 -8.46 -22.22 0.88
N LEU A 253 -9.12 -21.09 1.18
CA LEU A 253 -8.83 -19.80 0.56
C LEU A 253 -8.00 -18.90 1.47
N PRO A 254 -7.17 -17.99 0.92
CA PRO A 254 -6.54 -16.94 1.71
C PRO A 254 -7.59 -16.10 2.44
N ARG A 255 -7.19 -15.51 3.57
CA ARG A 255 -8.06 -14.54 4.26
C ARG A 255 -8.29 -13.33 3.40
N GLU A 256 -9.54 -12.92 3.29
CA GLU A 256 -9.96 -11.83 2.42
C GLU A 256 -10.41 -10.58 3.18
N LEU A 257 -10.29 -9.44 2.53
CA LEU A 257 -10.83 -8.16 2.99
C LEU A 257 -11.15 -7.29 1.77
N ALA A 258 -12.13 -6.40 1.93
CA ALA A 258 -12.43 -5.45 0.86
C ALA A 258 -11.22 -4.54 0.57
N TYR A 259 -10.99 -4.21 -0.70
CA TYR A 259 -9.88 -3.35 -1.12
C TYR A 259 -9.81 -2.03 -0.35
N ASN A 260 -10.95 -1.38 -0.12
CA ASN A 260 -11.01 -0.14 0.64
C ASN A 260 -10.54 -0.29 2.10
N ASP A 261 -10.82 -1.45 2.72
CA ASP A 261 -10.35 -1.74 4.07
C ASP A 261 -8.84 -2.00 4.10
N PHE A 262 -8.33 -2.72 3.10
CA PHE A 262 -6.91 -2.92 2.88
C PHE A 262 -6.17 -1.59 2.74
N GLN A 263 -6.66 -0.70 1.87
CA GLN A 263 -6.04 0.60 1.63
C GLN A 263 -6.08 1.51 2.86
N ARG A 264 -7.21 1.55 3.59
CA ARG A 264 -7.30 2.30 4.85
C ARG A 264 -6.31 1.79 5.89
N TRP A 265 -6.16 0.48 6.00
CA TRP A 265 -5.18 -0.12 6.88
C TRP A 265 -3.75 0.24 6.46
N LEU A 266 -3.39 0.09 5.20
CA LEU A 266 -2.06 0.41 4.66
C LEU A 266 -1.70 1.87 4.90
N THR A 267 -2.62 2.79 4.59
CA THR A 267 -2.47 4.23 4.85
C THR A 267 -2.22 4.50 6.34
N LYS A 268 -2.98 3.87 7.24
CA LYS A 268 -2.81 4.02 8.68
C LYS A 268 -1.45 3.50 9.16
N CYS A 269 -0.97 2.38 8.62
CA CYS A 269 0.35 1.83 8.93
C CYS A 269 1.45 2.79 8.49
N ARG A 270 1.43 3.27 7.25
CA ARG A 270 2.43 4.19 6.70
C ARG A 270 2.45 5.55 7.40
N LYS A 271 1.31 6.04 7.88
CA LYS A 271 1.26 7.25 8.72
C LYS A 271 1.96 7.10 10.06
N ARG A 272 1.95 5.91 10.63
CA ARG A 272 2.56 5.60 11.93
C ARG A 272 4.02 5.21 11.82
N ASP A 273 4.38 4.58 10.71
CA ASP A 273 5.69 4.01 10.46
C ASP A 273 6.26 4.55 9.16
N LYS A 274 7.25 5.44 9.30
CA LYS A 274 7.92 6.07 8.15
C LYS A 274 8.95 5.17 7.48
N ASP A 275 9.38 4.12 8.18
CA ASP A 275 10.33 3.15 7.69
C ASP A 275 9.64 1.98 6.97
N MET A 276 8.30 2.01 6.91
CA MET A 276 7.53 1.03 6.15
C MET A 276 7.71 1.25 4.66
N ASN A 277 8.18 0.23 3.99
CA ASN A 277 8.39 0.20 2.54
C ASN A 277 7.35 -0.70 1.88
N LEU A 278 6.92 -0.30 0.70
CA LEU A 278 5.95 -1.00 -0.11
C LEU A 278 6.54 -1.25 -1.50
N ARG A 279 6.45 -2.48 -1.98
CA ARG A 279 6.67 -2.83 -3.38
C ARG A 279 5.43 -3.47 -3.94
N MET A 280 4.91 -2.90 -5.00
CA MET A 280 3.78 -3.43 -5.74
C MET A 280 4.30 -4.09 -7.03
N VAL A 281 3.94 -5.34 -7.23
CA VAL A 281 4.30 -6.12 -8.41
C VAL A 281 3.01 -6.46 -9.15
N PRO A 282 2.78 -5.91 -10.35
CA PRO A 282 1.66 -6.33 -11.18
C PRO A 282 1.92 -7.73 -11.71
N ILE A 283 0.86 -8.53 -11.80
CA ILE A 283 0.90 -9.85 -12.43
C ILE A 283 -0.30 -10.02 -13.37
N THR A 284 -0.08 -10.71 -14.46
CA THR A 284 -1.14 -11.10 -15.40
C THR A 284 -1.35 -12.61 -15.30
N ILE A 285 -2.60 -13.05 -15.27
CA ILE A 285 -2.93 -14.48 -15.29
C ILE A 285 -3.77 -14.73 -16.54
N GLU A 286 -3.31 -15.62 -17.39
CA GLU A 286 -4.01 -16.07 -18.59
C GLU A 286 -4.59 -17.47 -18.37
N LYS A 287 -5.65 -17.77 -19.11
CA LYS A 287 -6.35 -19.05 -19.04
C LYS A 287 -5.58 -20.19 -19.72
#